data_9c3a5575049d4fc63b6149c20b924f9a
#
_entry.id   9c3a5575049d4fc63b6149c20b924f9a
#
_cell.length_a   1.000
_cell.length_b   1.000
_cell.length_c   1.000
_cell.angle_alpha   90.00
_cell.angle_beta   90.00
_cell.angle_gamma   90.00
#
_symmetry.space_group_name_H-M   'P 1'
#
loop_
_entity.id
_entity.type
_entity.pdbx_description
1 polymer ?
#
loop_
_entity_poly.entity_id
_entity_poly.type
_entity_poly.pdbx_seq_one_letter_code
_entity_poly.pdbx_strand_id
1 'polypeptide(L)'
;MDKKIIICGPTASGKTYLRKRLEKRGFLFDISYTSREPRPDETNGIDYHFISKEQFINRILNNYFYEWIEYNGNYYGTGIYEWNNCQCFIMETDGIKHIKPEDRNNCFIIYLNIDRLIRGKRIVDERKWDMTTVNKRIITDKGKFKDFTDYDLMITNPNF
;
A
#
# COMPACT_ATOMS: atom_id res chain seq x y z
N MET A 1 8.11 -15.17 -16.51
CA MET A 1 8.06 -14.46 -15.20
C MET A 1 6.63 -14.47 -14.72
N ASP A 2 6.41 -14.84 -13.47
CA ASP A 2 5.07 -14.81 -12.91
C ASP A 2 4.62 -13.35 -12.74
N LYS A 3 3.35 -13.06 -13.09
CA LYS A 3 2.80 -11.72 -12.94
C LYS A 3 2.84 -11.28 -11.48
N LYS A 4 3.26 -10.05 -11.24
CA LYS A 4 3.20 -9.41 -9.93
C LYS A 4 1.79 -8.90 -9.68
N ILE A 5 1.24 -9.13 -8.50
CA ILE A 5 -0.07 -8.63 -8.08
C ILE A 5 0.16 -7.39 -7.21
N ILE A 6 -0.43 -6.28 -7.61
CA ILE A 6 -0.35 -5.02 -6.87
C ILE A 6 -1.74 -4.67 -6.36
N ILE A 7 -1.87 -4.50 -5.05
CA ILE A 7 -3.12 -4.11 -4.42
C ILE A 7 -3.03 -2.64 -4.04
N CYS A 8 -3.93 -1.83 -4.56
CA CYS A 8 -4.07 -0.43 -4.17
C CYS A 8 -5.50 -0.11 -3.74
N GLY A 9 -5.67 1.00 -3.09
CA GLY A 9 -6.97 1.47 -2.65
C GLY A 9 -6.86 2.37 -1.43
N PRO A 10 -7.89 3.20 -1.18
CA PRO A 10 -7.91 4.13 -0.07
C PRO A 10 -7.85 3.41 1.30
N THR A 11 -7.68 4.21 2.34
CA THR A 11 -7.66 3.72 3.73
C THR A 11 -8.94 2.93 4.04
N ALA A 12 -8.80 1.81 4.76
CA ALA A 12 -9.88 0.89 5.15
C ALA A 12 -10.65 0.25 3.98
N SER A 13 -10.07 0.21 2.77
CA SER A 13 -10.68 -0.49 1.63
C SER A 13 -10.58 -2.02 1.73
N GLY A 14 -9.78 -2.57 2.66
CA GLY A 14 -9.62 -4.01 2.83
C GLY A 14 -8.33 -4.58 2.24
N LYS A 15 -7.32 -3.75 1.93
CA LYS A 15 -6.01 -4.22 1.42
C LYS A 15 -5.40 -5.31 2.29
N THR A 16 -5.34 -5.08 3.60
CA THR A 16 -4.80 -6.07 4.56
C THR A 16 -5.63 -7.35 4.61
N TYR A 17 -6.95 -7.24 4.48
CA TYR A 17 -7.83 -8.40 4.41
C TYR A 17 -7.54 -9.24 3.17
N LEU A 18 -7.45 -8.61 1.98
CA LEU A 18 -7.12 -9.29 0.74
C LEU A 18 -5.71 -9.92 0.80
N ARG A 19 -4.72 -9.17 1.34
CA ARG A 19 -3.37 -9.68 1.60
C ARG A 19 -3.42 -10.99 2.36
N LYS A 20 -4.03 -11.01 3.55
CA LYS A 20 -4.11 -12.20 4.41
C LYS A 20 -4.79 -13.40 3.71
N ARG A 21 -5.76 -13.15 2.83
CA ARG A 21 -6.41 -14.22 2.05
C ARG A 21 -5.50 -14.80 0.97
N LEU A 22 -4.70 -13.97 0.31
CA LEU A 22 -3.74 -14.41 -0.70
C LEU A 22 -2.55 -15.12 -0.04
N GLU A 23 -2.03 -14.62 1.08
CA GLU A 23 -0.99 -15.30 1.86
C GLU A 23 -1.40 -16.72 2.28
N LYS A 24 -2.66 -16.91 2.71
CA LYS A 24 -3.20 -18.26 3.00
C LYS A 24 -3.26 -19.19 1.79
N ARG A 25 -3.19 -18.66 0.57
CA ARG A 25 -3.12 -19.40 -0.69
C ARG A 25 -1.70 -19.58 -1.21
N GLY A 26 -0.71 -19.21 -0.42
CA GLY A 26 0.71 -19.37 -0.75
C GLY A 26 1.33 -18.23 -1.53
N PHE A 27 0.63 -17.10 -1.73
CA PHE A 27 1.24 -15.93 -2.35
C PHE A 27 2.21 -15.24 -1.41
N LEU A 28 3.40 -14.94 -1.90
CA LEU A 28 4.45 -14.25 -1.16
C LEU A 28 4.29 -12.74 -1.30
N PHE A 29 4.00 -12.06 -0.19
CA PHE A 29 3.93 -10.60 -0.12
C PHE A 29 5.26 -9.98 0.28
N ASP A 30 5.52 -8.80 -0.27
CA ASP A 30 6.61 -7.95 0.20
C ASP A 30 6.32 -7.40 1.61
N ILE A 31 7.40 -7.08 2.31
CA ILE A 31 7.36 -6.26 3.51
C ILE A 31 8.06 -4.95 3.16
N SER A 32 7.26 -3.93 2.82
CA SER A 32 7.75 -2.62 2.43
C SER A 32 8.45 -1.91 3.58
N TYR A 33 9.26 -0.90 3.26
CA TYR A 33 9.95 -0.05 4.23
C TYR A 33 9.17 1.24 4.48
N THR A 34 9.24 1.75 5.71
CA THR A 34 8.68 3.07 6.04
C THR A 34 9.49 3.76 7.12
N SER A 35 9.53 5.10 7.05
CA SER A 35 10.08 5.93 8.12
C SER A 35 9.04 6.41 9.12
N ARG A 36 7.78 6.00 8.95
CA ARG A 36 6.69 6.28 9.90
C ARG A 36 6.87 5.42 11.15
N GLU A 37 6.57 5.98 12.30
CA GLU A 37 6.46 5.21 13.54
C GLU A 37 5.40 4.10 13.43
N PRO A 38 5.64 2.91 13.98
CA PRO A 38 4.65 1.83 14.00
C PRO A 38 3.40 2.23 14.78
N ARG A 39 2.25 1.75 14.34
CA ARG A 39 1.02 1.83 15.13
C ARG A 39 1.04 0.76 16.24
N PRO A 40 0.17 0.89 17.29
CA PRO A 40 0.16 -0.07 18.40
C PRO A 40 -0.07 -1.54 18.01
N ASP A 41 -0.73 -1.76 16.88
CA ASP A 41 -1.09 -3.07 16.33
C ASP A 41 -0.15 -3.55 15.22
N GLU A 42 0.90 -2.78 14.91
CA GLU A 42 1.86 -3.10 13.85
C GLU A 42 3.16 -3.68 14.42
N THR A 43 3.73 -4.64 13.73
CA THR A 43 4.97 -5.33 14.11
C THR A 43 6.04 -5.14 13.05
N ASN A 44 7.24 -4.75 13.50
CA ASN A 44 8.41 -4.61 12.61
C ASN A 44 8.78 -5.96 11.98
N GLY A 45 9.04 -5.94 10.68
CA GLY A 45 9.36 -7.14 9.90
C GLY A 45 8.15 -8.02 9.56
N ILE A 46 6.92 -7.57 9.89
CA ILE A 46 5.66 -8.22 9.51
C ILE A 46 4.79 -7.26 8.71
N ASP A 47 4.48 -6.09 9.28
CA ASP A 47 3.65 -5.09 8.60
C ASP A 47 4.48 -4.18 7.71
N TYR A 48 5.60 -3.72 8.24
CA TYR A 48 6.63 -2.92 7.57
C TYR A 48 8.01 -3.21 8.18
N HIS A 49 9.06 -2.89 7.42
CA HIS A 49 10.37 -2.60 7.98
C HIS A 49 10.38 -1.15 8.44
N PHE A 50 10.15 -0.90 9.73
CA PHE A 50 10.20 0.44 10.32
C PHE A 50 11.64 0.86 10.53
N ILE A 51 12.06 1.94 9.85
CA ILE A 51 13.43 2.47 9.91
C ILE A 51 13.39 3.99 10.11
N SER A 52 14.48 4.58 10.61
CA SER A 52 14.53 6.04 10.75
C SER A 52 14.53 6.74 9.39
N LYS A 53 14.15 8.03 9.37
CA LYS A 53 14.21 8.85 8.15
C LYS A 53 15.62 8.91 7.58
N GLU A 54 16.64 9.02 8.46
CA GLU A 54 18.04 9.03 8.07
C GLU A 54 18.44 7.71 7.39
N GLN A 55 18.05 6.57 7.98
CA GLN A 55 18.27 5.24 7.38
C GLN A 55 17.56 5.10 6.03
N PHE A 56 16.34 5.65 5.89
CA PHE A 56 15.61 5.59 4.64
C PHE A 56 16.31 6.42 3.56
N ILE A 57 16.72 7.65 3.88
CA ILE A 57 17.44 8.54 2.95
C ILE A 57 18.77 7.89 2.52
N ASN A 58 19.51 7.31 3.47
CA ASN A 58 20.75 6.59 3.14
C ASN A 58 20.50 5.44 2.15
N ARG A 59 19.41 4.70 2.30
CA ARG A 59 19.03 3.63 1.36
C ARG A 59 18.62 4.19 -0.01
N ILE A 60 17.97 5.35 -0.08
CA ILE A 60 17.71 6.04 -1.36
C ILE A 60 19.03 6.34 -2.07
N LEU A 61 19.98 6.95 -1.36
CA LEU A 61 21.29 7.32 -1.92
C LEU A 61 22.10 6.12 -2.41
N ASN A 62 21.87 4.94 -1.83
CA ASN A 62 22.50 3.69 -2.22
C ASN A 62 21.65 2.86 -3.23
N ASN A 63 20.65 3.45 -3.85
CA ASN A 63 19.77 2.79 -4.84
C ASN A 63 19.16 1.48 -4.33
N TYR A 64 18.79 1.42 -3.05
CA TYR A 64 18.26 0.22 -2.41
C TYR A 64 16.82 -0.09 -2.85
N PHE A 65 16.04 0.95 -3.15
CA PHE A 65 14.62 0.83 -3.46
C PHE A 65 14.36 0.67 -4.96
N TYR A 66 13.40 -0.18 -5.29
CA TYR A 66 12.79 -0.26 -6.62
C TYR A 66 11.94 0.98 -6.90
N GLU A 67 11.08 1.35 -5.92
CA GLU A 67 10.31 2.59 -5.89
C GLU A 67 10.24 3.10 -4.45
N TRP A 68 10.04 4.40 -4.33
CA TRP A 68 9.75 5.02 -3.04
C TRP A 68 8.96 6.32 -3.25
N ILE A 69 8.19 6.71 -2.23
CA ILE A 69 7.42 7.95 -2.19
C ILE A 69 7.59 8.63 -0.84
N GLU A 70 7.39 9.94 -0.82
CA GLU A 70 7.17 10.69 0.40
C GLU A 70 5.67 10.97 0.57
N TYR A 71 5.14 10.69 1.73
CA TYR A 71 3.74 10.93 2.05
C TYR A 71 3.55 11.38 3.50
N ASN A 72 2.93 12.56 3.70
CA ASN A 72 2.73 13.16 5.02
C ASN A 72 4.02 13.24 5.85
N GLY A 73 5.13 13.63 5.23
CA GLY A 73 6.43 13.76 5.86
C GLY A 73 7.10 12.44 6.26
N ASN A 74 6.60 11.31 5.77
CA ASN A 74 7.20 10.00 5.94
C ASN A 74 7.48 9.36 4.59
N TYR A 75 8.50 8.51 4.55
CA TYR A 75 8.89 7.75 3.37
C TYR A 75 8.27 6.36 3.40
N TYR A 76 7.96 5.85 2.21
CA TYR A 76 7.51 4.48 1.98
C TYR A 76 8.19 3.95 0.72
N GLY A 77 8.59 2.69 0.70
CA GLY A 77 9.26 2.14 -0.47
C GLY A 77 9.38 0.63 -0.45
N THR A 78 9.49 0.07 -1.65
CA THR A 78 9.70 -1.34 -1.92
C THR A 78 11.17 -1.57 -2.26
N GLY A 79 11.86 -2.44 -1.54
CA GLY A 79 13.25 -2.76 -1.85
C GLY A 79 13.39 -3.52 -3.17
N ILE A 80 14.54 -3.38 -3.84
CA ILE A 80 14.83 -4.12 -5.07
C ILE A 80 14.81 -5.64 -4.84
N TYR A 81 15.28 -6.09 -3.69
CA TYR A 81 15.24 -7.51 -3.33
C TYR A 81 13.80 -8.01 -3.24
N GLU A 82 12.93 -7.29 -2.51
CA GLU A 82 11.51 -7.61 -2.36
C GLU A 82 10.80 -7.59 -3.71
N TRP A 83 11.07 -6.56 -4.53
CA TRP A 83 10.53 -6.49 -5.88
C TRP A 83 10.87 -7.72 -6.72
N ASN A 84 12.08 -8.20 -6.66
CA ASN A 84 12.52 -9.33 -7.46
C ASN A 84 12.03 -10.69 -6.95
N ASN A 85 11.80 -10.84 -5.64
CA ASN A 85 11.54 -12.13 -5.00
C ASN A 85 10.09 -12.31 -4.55
N CYS A 86 9.31 -11.24 -4.38
CA CYS A 86 7.91 -11.33 -3.97
C CYS A 86 6.97 -11.30 -5.18
N GLN A 87 5.76 -11.85 -4.99
CA GLN A 87 4.71 -11.92 -6.00
C GLN A 87 3.67 -10.83 -5.82
N CYS A 88 3.45 -10.37 -4.59
CA CYS A 88 2.37 -9.46 -4.24
C CYS A 88 2.87 -8.24 -3.46
N PHE A 89 2.25 -7.10 -3.75
CA PHE A 89 2.64 -5.80 -3.19
C PHE A 89 1.40 -4.98 -2.81
N ILE A 90 1.53 -4.15 -1.78
CA ILE A 90 0.54 -3.10 -1.50
C ILE A 90 1.20 -1.76 -1.79
N MET A 91 0.71 -1.05 -2.79
CA MET A 91 1.27 0.23 -3.20
C MET A 91 0.23 1.35 -3.17
N GLU A 92 0.68 2.56 -2.90
CA GLU A 92 -0.11 3.77 -3.11
C GLU A 92 -0.09 4.16 -4.61
N THR A 93 -1.04 4.99 -5.05
CA THR A 93 -1.12 5.42 -6.46
C THR A 93 0.16 6.06 -6.97
N ASP A 94 0.87 6.80 -6.11
CA ASP A 94 2.14 7.43 -6.50
C ASP A 94 3.27 6.40 -6.65
N GLY A 95 3.30 5.35 -5.82
CA GLY A 95 4.22 4.23 -6.00
C GLY A 95 3.98 3.48 -7.32
N ILE A 96 2.70 3.28 -7.68
CA ILE A 96 2.33 2.63 -8.95
C ILE A 96 2.87 3.42 -10.15
N LYS A 97 2.83 4.75 -10.13
CA LYS A 97 3.40 5.60 -11.18
C LYS A 97 4.92 5.44 -11.36
N HIS A 98 5.61 4.97 -10.34
CA HIS A 98 7.06 4.72 -10.38
C HIS A 98 7.41 3.31 -10.87
N ILE A 99 6.41 2.46 -11.13
CA ILE A 99 6.67 1.17 -11.79
C ILE A 99 7.25 1.44 -13.16
N LYS A 100 8.40 0.82 -13.46
CA LYS A 100 9.08 1.02 -14.74
C LYS A 100 8.18 0.53 -15.88
N PRO A 101 8.15 1.23 -17.03
CA PRO A 101 7.31 0.84 -18.16
C PRO A 101 7.52 -0.60 -18.62
N GLU A 102 8.75 -1.09 -18.58
CA GLU A 102 9.09 -2.48 -18.92
C GLU A 102 8.49 -3.51 -17.97
N ASP A 103 8.28 -3.15 -16.69
CA ASP A 103 7.71 -4.02 -15.66
C ASP A 103 6.18 -3.97 -15.64
N ARG A 104 5.56 -2.87 -16.09
CA ARG A 104 4.10 -2.66 -16.02
C ARG A 104 3.30 -3.78 -16.69
N ASN A 105 3.78 -4.32 -17.81
CA ASN A 105 3.13 -5.41 -18.52
C ASN A 105 3.13 -6.74 -17.74
N ASN A 106 4.02 -6.88 -16.77
CA ASN A 106 4.12 -8.01 -15.86
C ASN A 106 3.39 -7.78 -14.54
N CYS A 107 2.71 -6.65 -14.37
CA CYS A 107 1.90 -6.33 -13.18
C CYS A 107 0.42 -6.55 -13.46
N PHE A 108 -0.31 -6.98 -12.43
CA PHE A 108 -1.77 -7.02 -12.37
C PHE A 108 -2.23 -6.18 -11.19
N ILE A 109 -2.80 -5.04 -11.46
CA ILE A 109 -3.17 -4.04 -10.44
C ILE A 109 -4.64 -4.21 -10.06
N ILE A 110 -4.88 -4.48 -8.77
CA ILE A 110 -6.21 -4.59 -8.18
C ILE A 110 -6.50 -3.30 -7.41
N TYR A 111 -7.51 -2.56 -7.86
CA TYR A 111 -7.98 -1.35 -7.20
C TYR A 111 -9.20 -1.65 -6.33
N LEU A 112 -9.08 -1.48 -5.00
CA LEU A 112 -10.18 -1.64 -4.05
C LEU A 112 -10.91 -0.29 -3.90
N ASN A 113 -11.93 -0.06 -4.72
CA ASN A 113 -12.73 1.17 -4.72
C ASN A 113 -13.99 1.02 -3.84
N ILE A 114 -13.77 0.85 -2.55
CA ILE A 114 -14.87 0.65 -1.58
C ILE A 114 -15.47 2.00 -1.17
N ASP A 115 -16.80 2.04 -1.06
CA ASP A 115 -17.54 3.22 -0.70
C ASP A 115 -17.02 3.91 0.57
N ARG A 116 -17.00 5.24 0.56
CA ARG A 116 -16.43 6.07 1.63
C ARG A 116 -17.13 5.90 2.97
N LEU A 117 -18.45 5.68 2.98
CA LEU A 117 -19.21 5.54 4.23
C LEU A 117 -18.89 4.21 4.90
N ILE A 118 -18.74 3.13 4.10
CA ILE A 118 -18.30 1.83 4.58
C ILE A 118 -16.90 1.92 5.16
N ARG A 119 -15.97 2.58 4.46
CA ARG A 119 -14.60 2.78 4.93
C ARG A 119 -14.55 3.65 6.19
N GLY A 120 -15.33 4.71 6.25
CA GLY A 120 -15.45 5.57 7.42
C GLY A 120 -15.90 4.80 8.66
N LYS A 121 -16.95 3.97 8.51
CA LYS A 121 -17.42 3.09 9.57
C LYS A 121 -16.33 2.12 10.06
N ARG A 122 -15.63 1.44 9.14
CA ARG A 122 -14.52 0.54 9.48
C ARG A 122 -13.40 1.27 10.28
N ILE A 123 -13.06 2.52 9.90
CA ILE A 123 -12.04 3.29 10.61
C ILE A 123 -12.48 3.60 12.05
N VAL A 124 -13.73 4.01 12.23
CA VAL A 124 -14.26 4.30 13.58
C VAL A 124 -14.32 3.03 14.43
N ASP A 125 -14.91 1.97 13.89
CA ASP A 125 -15.16 0.73 14.65
C ASP A 125 -13.86 -0.03 14.97
N GLU A 126 -12.95 -0.14 14.00
CA GLU A 126 -11.75 -0.97 14.14
C GLU A 126 -10.55 -0.19 14.71
N ARG A 127 -10.35 1.07 14.28
CA ARG A 127 -9.15 1.86 14.64
C ARG A 127 -9.38 2.83 15.77
N LYS A 128 -10.62 3.05 16.18
CA LYS A 128 -10.99 4.00 17.25
C LYS A 128 -10.50 5.45 16.98
N TRP A 129 -10.36 5.84 15.72
CA TRP A 129 -9.96 7.18 15.36
C TRP A 129 -11.09 8.17 15.58
N ASP A 130 -10.74 9.39 15.99
CA ASP A 130 -11.69 10.50 16.08
C ASP A 130 -12.20 10.93 14.69
N MET A 131 -13.39 11.52 14.66
CA MET A 131 -14.05 11.91 13.40
C MET A 131 -13.26 12.95 12.60
N THR A 132 -12.47 13.80 13.25
CA THR A 132 -11.64 14.80 12.57
C THR A 132 -10.53 14.11 11.77
N THR A 133 -9.85 13.15 12.37
CA THR A 133 -8.82 12.32 11.72
C THR A 133 -9.41 11.49 10.60
N VAL A 134 -10.59 10.87 10.81
CA VAL A 134 -11.31 10.11 9.78
C VAL A 134 -11.62 10.99 8.56
N ASN A 135 -12.21 12.17 8.79
CA ASN A 135 -12.59 13.08 7.70
C ASN A 135 -11.37 13.58 6.90
N LYS A 136 -10.29 13.98 7.59
CA LYS A 136 -9.04 14.38 6.93
C LYS A 136 -8.53 13.25 6.02
N ARG A 137 -8.54 12.01 6.51
CA ARG A 137 -8.05 10.87 5.75
C ARG A 137 -8.92 10.57 4.52
N ILE A 138 -10.25 10.61 4.67
CA ILE A 138 -11.20 10.41 3.57
C ILE A 138 -11.01 11.47 2.47
N ILE A 139 -10.81 12.74 2.86
CA ILE A 139 -10.57 13.83 1.89
C ILE A 139 -9.26 13.63 1.14
N THR A 140 -8.19 13.30 1.85
CA THR A 140 -6.87 13.02 1.24
C THR A 140 -6.96 11.85 0.28
N ASP A 141 -7.58 10.76 0.68
CA ASP A 141 -7.76 9.57 -0.16
C ASP A 141 -8.59 9.91 -1.42
N LYS A 142 -9.66 10.73 -1.28
CA LYS A 142 -10.46 11.17 -2.43
C LYS A 142 -9.62 11.89 -3.47
N GLY A 143 -8.73 12.79 -3.05
CA GLY A 143 -7.83 13.50 -3.95
C GLY A 143 -6.89 12.56 -4.72
N LYS A 144 -6.32 11.57 -4.03
CA LYS A 144 -5.39 10.60 -4.62
C LYS A 144 -6.03 9.66 -5.64
N PHE A 145 -7.26 9.22 -5.39
CA PHE A 145 -7.93 8.21 -6.20
C PHE A 145 -8.93 8.77 -7.21
N LYS A 146 -9.14 10.10 -7.26
CA LYS A 146 -10.15 10.74 -8.11
C LYS A 146 -9.98 10.38 -9.59
N ASP A 147 -8.74 10.44 -10.08
CA ASP A 147 -8.42 10.24 -11.49
C ASP A 147 -7.54 8.99 -11.71
N PHE A 148 -7.58 8.05 -10.75
CA PHE A 148 -6.79 6.83 -10.85
C PHE A 148 -7.43 5.83 -11.80
N THR A 149 -6.77 5.55 -12.92
CA THR A 149 -7.23 4.67 -13.99
C THR A 149 -6.26 3.53 -14.31
N ASP A 150 -5.05 3.55 -13.75
CA ASP A 150 -4.03 2.52 -14.00
C ASP A 150 -4.26 1.26 -13.15
N TYR A 151 -5.31 0.52 -13.45
CA TYR A 151 -5.64 -0.76 -12.82
C TYR A 151 -6.18 -1.75 -13.85
N ASP A 152 -6.03 -3.04 -13.55
CA ASP A 152 -6.52 -4.15 -14.38
C ASP A 152 -7.86 -4.70 -13.85
N LEU A 153 -8.09 -4.60 -12.55
CA LEU A 153 -9.33 -5.02 -11.88
C LEU A 153 -9.76 -3.99 -10.82
N MET A 154 -11.02 -3.58 -10.86
CA MET A 154 -11.61 -2.77 -9.79
C MET A 154 -12.62 -3.59 -8.99
N ILE A 155 -12.48 -3.60 -7.66
CA ILE A 155 -13.41 -4.23 -6.73
C ILE A 155 -14.17 -3.14 -5.97
N THR A 156 -15.50 -3.17 -6.07
CA THR A 156 -16.40 -2.24 -5.37
C THR A 156 -17.25 -2.93 -4.30
N ASN A 157 -17.36 -4.27 -4.35
CA ASN A 157 -18.07 -5.04 -3.34
C ASN A 157 -17.26 -5.05 -2.04
N PRO A 158 -17.80 -4.59 -0.89
CA PRO A 158 -17.10 -4.59 0.39
C PRO A 158 -16.90 -5.98 1.01
N ASN A 159 -17.57 -6.99 0.48
CA ASN A 159 -17.58 -8.38 0.98
C ASN A 159 -16.82 -9.35 0.04
N PHE A 160 -15.76 -8.89 -0.60
CA PHE A 160 -14.91 -9.71 -1.48
C PHE A 160 -14.05 -10.73 -0.75
#